data_b9f6ab94892899fbcf4e529443db9fb5
#
_entry.id   b9f6ab94892899fbcf4e529443db9fb5
#
_cell.length_a   1.000
_cell.length_b   1.000
_cell.length_c   1.000
_cell.angle_alpha   90.00
_cell.angle_beta   90.00
_cell.angle_gamma   90.00
#
_symmetry.space_group_name_H-M   'P 1'
#
loop_
_entity.id
_entity.type
_entity.pdbx_description
1 polymer ?
#
loop_
_entity_poly.entity_id
_entity_poly.type
_entity_poly.pdbx_seq_one_letter_code
_entity_poly.pdbx_strand_id
1 'polypeptide(L)'
;PVFVSTHFNHPHECTPEAGAALERLADAGFNVGNQMVLLRGINDDPVAVETLNRWLVRHRCRPYYMLQCDPVRGTAHLRTPVDTGVEILDALRGRVSGLAIPQLVVDLPGGGGKVTLTPERLVRREGRARTFRSATGEEHTYVDPDPAERPLRK
;
A
#
# COMPACT_ATOMS: atom_id res chain seq x y z
N PRO A 1 15.96 14.23 12.80
CA PRO A 1 15.05 14.31 11.66
C PRO A 1 13.59 14.29 12.14
N VAL A 2 12.72 15.04 11.44
CA VAL A 2 11.29 15.08 11.71
C VAL A 2 10.57 14.46 10.50
N PHE A 3 9.63 13.55 10.78
CA PHE A 3 8.73 12.97 9.80
C PHE A 3 7.30 13.42 10.12
N VAL A 4 6.57 13.83 9.10
CA VAL A 4 5.16 14.23 9.24
C VAL A 4 4.28 13.11 8.72
N SER A 5 3.37 12.62 9.54
CA SER A 5 2.37 11.63 9.16
C SER A 5 0.99 12.27 9.13
N THR A 6 0.33 12.18 7.99
CA THR A 6 -1.02 12.71 7.76
C THR A 6 -2.04 11.58 7.71
N HIS A 7 -3.33 11.92 7.78
CA HIS A 7 -4.45 10.98 7.75
C HIS A 7 -5.53 11.42 6.75
N PHE A 8 -5.19 11.47 5.46
CA PHE A 8 -6.18 11.58 4.40
C PHE A 8 -6.76 10.19 4.15
N ASN A 9 -8.08 10.07 4.20
CA ASN A 9 -8.79 8.81 4.01
C ASN A 9 -9.63 8.80 2.72
N HIS A 10 -10.00 9.96 2.18
CA HIS A 10 -10.89 10.04 1.02
C HIS A 10 -10.52 11.19 0.08
N PRO A 11 -10.77 11.06 -1.25
CA PRO A 11 -10.54 12.15 -2.22
C PRO A 11 -11.25 13.46 -1.90
N HIS A 12 -12.34 13.46 -1.16
CA HIS A 12 -13.04 14.71 -0.74
C HIS A 12 -12.19 15.58 0.21
N GLU A 13 -11.15 15.05 0.81
CA GLU A 13 -10.19 15.80 1.62
C GLU A 13 -9.10 16.48 0.78
N CYS A 14 -9.03 16.16 -0.51
CA CYS A 14 -8.01 16.64 -1.45
C CYS A 14 -8.33 18.06 -1.94
N THR A 15 -8.32 19.04 -1.04
CA THR A 15 -8.57 20.44 -1.38
C THR A 15 -7.30 21.15 -1.86
N PRO A 16 -7.41 22.28 -2.58
CA PRO A 16 -6.24 23.08 -2.96
C PRO A 16 -5.42 23.53 -1.75
N GLU A 17 -6.07 23.90 -0.65
CA GLU A 17 -5.43 24.34 0.60
C GLU A 17 -4.63 23.21 1.27
N ALA A 18 -5.21 22.01 1.31
CA ALA A 18 -4.53 20.82 1.82
C ALA A 18 -3.29 20.48 0.96
N GLY A 19 -3.43 20.54 -0.37
CA GLY A 19 -2.31 20.36 -1.28
C GLY A 19 -1.19 21.37 -1.05
N ALA A 20 -1.52 22.65 -0.98
CA ALA A 20 -0.56 23.70 -0.69
C ALA A 20 0.11 23.54 0.70
N ALA A 21 -0.61 23.01 1.70
CA ALA A 21 -0.02 22.71 3.00
C ALA A 21 1.01 21.58 2.93
N LEU A 22 0.72 20.49 2.21
CA LEU A 22 1.66 19.39 1.98
C LEU A 22 2.92 19.88 1.24
N GLU A 23 2.75 20.69 0.21
CA GLU A 23 3.88 21.26 -0.55
C GLU A 23 4.77 22.13 0.32
N ARG A 24 4.21 22.99 1.18
CA ARG A 24 4.99 23.81 2.13
C ARG A 24 5.82 22.94 3.09
N LEU A 25 5.26 21.85 3.60
CA LEU A 25 5.99 20.90 4.45
C LEU A 25 7.15 20.26 3.68
N ALA A 26 6.89 19.82 2.46
CA ALA A 26 7.93 19.21 1.61
C ALA A 26 9.02 20.21 1.20
N ASP A 27 8.64 21.47 0.91
CA ASP A 27 9.60 22.58 0.61
C ASP A 27 10.47 22.91 1.81
N ALA A 28 9.94 22.80 3.02
CA ALA A 28 10.69 22.95 4.26
C ALA A 28 11.61 21.75 4.59
N GLY A 29 11.66 20.73 3.71
CA GLY A 29 12.54 19.57 3.85
C GLY A 29 12.00 18.45 4.75
N PHE A 30 10.74 18.48 5.12
CA PHE A 30 10.13 17.39 5.88
C PHE A 30 9.76 16.21 4.97
N ASN A 31 10.00 14.99 5.46
CA ASN A 31 9.44 13.79 4.86
C ASN A 31 7.96 13.66 5.25
N VAL A 32 7.07 13.70 4.26
CA VAL A 32 5.64 13.65 4.48
C VAL A 32 5.09 12.31 3.99
N GLY A 33 4.37 11.60 4.85
CA GLY A 33 3.69 10.34 4.55
C GLY A 33 2.23 10.38 4.96
N ASN A 34 1.40 9.57 4.32
CA ASN A 34 0.00 9.42 4.67
C ASN A 34 -0.30 8.00 5.15
N GLN A 35 -1.05 7.90 6.24
CA GLN A 35 -1.66 6.66 6.72
C GLN A 35 -3.18 6.80 6.54
N MET A 36 -3.77 6.00 5.68
CA MET A 36 -5.22 5.93 5.56
C MET A 36 -5.75 4.74 6.36
N VAL A 37 -6.99 4.83 6.83
CA VAL A 37 -7.74 3.70 7.38
C VAL A 37 -8.74 3.24 6.34
N LEU A 38 -8.81 1.93 6.06
CA LEU A 38 -9.78 1.34 5.17
C LEU A 38 -11.14 1.24 5.86
N LEU A 39 -12.12 1.95 5.32
CA LEU A 39 -13.44 2.13 5.92
C LEU A 39 -14.55 1.74 4.94
N ARG A 40 -15.43 0.84 5.39
CA ARG A 40 -16.57 0.36 4.60
C ARG A 40 -17.49 1.51 4.18
N GLY A 41 -17.82 1.56 2.88
CA GLY A 41 -18.71 2.54 2.29
C GLY A 41 -18.13 3.95 2.18
N ILE A 42 -16.83 4.11 2.48
CA ILE A 42 -16.13 5.40 2.40
C ILE A 42 -15.00 5.33 1.37
N ASN A 43 -14.06 4.41 1.55
CA ASN A 43 -12.88 4.28 0.70
C ASN A 43 -12.52 2.82 0.40
N ASP A 44 -13.45 1.91 0.54
CA ASP A 44 -13.32 0.47 0.21
C ASP A 44 -13.50 0.18 -1.30
N ASP A 45 -13.10 1.14 -2.12
CA ASP A 45 -13.13 1.10 -3.56
C ASP A 45 -11.74 1.43 -4.14
N PRO A 46 -11.20 0.63 -5.09
CA PRO A 46 -9.89 0.86 -5.66
C PRO A 46 -9.77 2.20 -6.41
N VAL A 47 -10.86 2.74 -6.96
CA VAL A 47 -10.85 4.04 -7.65
C VAL A 47 -10.67 5.19 -6.67
N ALA A 48 -11.35 5.15 -5.53
CA ALA A 48 -11.19 6.14 -4.46
C ALA A 48 -9.75 6.14 -3.92
N VAL A 49 -9.18 4.95 -3.64
CA VAL A 49 -7.81 4.81 -3.15
C VAL A 49 -6.79 5.25 -4.21
N GLU A 50 -6.98 4.87 -5.48
CA GLU A 50 -6.11 5.31 -6.58
C GLU A 50 -6.10 6.85 -6.70
N THR A 51 -7.28 7.46 -6.68
CA THR A 51 -7.45 8.92 -6.81
C THR A 51 -6.73 9.65 -5.67
N LEU A 52 -6.97 9.23 -4.42
CA LEU A 52 -6.30 9.78 -3.25
C LEU A 52 -4.78 9.64 -3.36
N ASN A 53 -4.29 8.44 -3.67
CA ASN A 53 -2.85 8.17 -3.68
C ASN A 53 -2.12 8.91 -4.81
N ARG A 54 -2.73 9.05 -5.98
CA ARG A 54 -2.19 9.89 -7.07
C ARG A 54 -2.08 11.35 -6.66
N TRP A 55 -3.11 11.87 -5.99
CA TRP A 55 -3.11 13.24 -5.48
C TRP A 55 -2.03 13.44 -4.43
N LEU A 56 -1.90 12.54 -3.45
CA LEU A 56 -0.86 12.59 -2.42
C LEU A 56 0.55 12.63 -3.02
N VAL A 57 0.85 11.73 -3.96
CA VAL A 57 2.17 11.69 -4.62
C VAL A 57 2.44 12.96 -5.41
N ARG A 58 1.44 13.53 -6.08
CA ARG A 58 1.53 14.81 -6.77
C ARG A 58 1.97 15.94 -5.84
N HIS A 59 1.49 15.94 -4.60
CA HIS A 59 1.84 16.90 -3.56
C HIS A 59 3.00 16.43 -2.66
N ARG A 60 3.84 15.50 -3.14
CA ARG A 60 5.04 14.98 -2.46
C ARG A 60 4.78 14.36 -1.09
N CYS A 61 3.55 13.89 -0.86
CA CYS A 61 3.16 13.09 0.28
C CYS A 61 3.10 11.62 -0.13
N ARG A 62 3.89 10.76 0.51
CA ARG A 62 3.92 9.34 0.16
C ARG A 62 2.78 8.59 0.84
N PRO A 63 1.91 7.86 0.10
CA PRO A 63 1.05 6.84 0.71
C PRO A 63 1.91 5.81 1.45
N TYR A 64 1.83 5.79 2.77
CA TYR A 64 2.69 4.94 3.60
C TYR A 64 1.96 3.68 4.04
N TYR A 65 0.87 3.84 4.79
CA TYR A 65 0.03 2.72 5.22
C TYR A 65 -1.41 2.85 4.72
N MET A 66 -2.00 1.69 4.40
CA MET A 66 -3.43 1.45 4.37
C MET A 66 -3.72 0.51 5.55
N LEU A 67 -4.28 1.08 6.62
CA LEU A 67 -4.54 0.38 7.87
C LEU A 67 -5.89 -0.32 7.78
N GLN A 68 -5.95 -1.61 8.07
CA GLN A 68 -7.21 -2.28 8.35
C GLN A 68 -7.85 -1.65 9.58
N CYS A 69 -9.13 -1.29 9.50
CA CYS A 69 -9.83 -0.66 10.63
C CYS A 69 -9.84 -1.58 11.85
N ASP A 70 -9.38 -1.08 12.99
CA ASP A 70 -9.26 -1.82 14.24
C ASP A 70 -10.63 -2.29 14.80
N PRO A 71 -10.66 -3.46 15.48
CA PRO A 71 -11.88 -3.98 16.09
C PRO A 71 -12.21 -3.30 17.42
N VAL A 72 -12.31 -1.95 17.41
CA VAL A 72 -12.71 -1.20 18.59
C VAL A 72 -14.22 -1.10 18.72
N ARG A 73 -14.72 -0.87 19.94
CA ARG A 73 -16.15 -0.74 20.20
C ARG A 73 -16.73 0.44 19.38
N GLY A 74 -17.82 0.20 18.69
CA GLY A 74 -18.52 1.19 17.87
C GLY A 74 -18.08 1.29 16.42
N THR A 75 -16.99 0.64 15.99
CA THR A 75 -16.48 0.71 14.60
C THR A 75 -16.91 -0.45 13.69
N ALA A 76 -17.68 -1.42 14.20
CA ALA A 76 -18.02 -2.63 13.44
C ALA A 76 -18.67 -2.35 12.07
N HIS A 77 -19.47 -1.28 11.96
CA HIS A 77 -20.14 -0.89 10.73
C HIS A 77 -19.19 -0.26 9.69
N LEU A 78 -18.04 0.21 10.11
CA LEU A 78 -16.99 0.81 9.26
C LEU A 78 -15.91 -0.21 8.85
N ARG A 79 -15.92 -1.41 9.40
CA ARG A 79 -14.90 -2.41 9.11
C ARG A 79 -15.20 -3.15 7.81
N THR A 80 -14.16 -3.32 7.00
CA THR A 80 -14.17 -4.17 5.81
C THR A 80 -13.64 -5.57 6.12
N PRO A 81 -13.94 -6.59 5.31
CA PRO A 81 -13.15 -7.80 5.26
C PRO A 81 -11.69 -7.48 4.92
N VAL A 82 -10.76 -8.29 5.42
CA VAL A 82 -9.32 -8.11 5.14
C VAL A 82 -9.02 -8.25 3.64
N ASP A 83 -9.71 -9.17 2.97
CA ASP A 83 -9.55 -9.42 1.53
C ASP A 83 -9.84 -8.19 0.67
N THR A 84 -10.77 -7.31 1.10
CA THR A 84 -11.03 -6.04 0.41
C THR A 84 -9.77 -5.19 0.25
N GLY A 85 -8.93 -5.10 1.29
CA GLY A 85 -7.67 -4.36 1.22
C GLY A 85 -6.66 -5.02 0.27
N VAL A 86 -6.60 -6.36 0.26
CA VAL A 86 -5.74 -7.14 -0.64
C VAL A 86 -6.17 -6.93 -2.09
N GLU A 87 -7.47 -6.98 -2.39
CA GLU A 87 -8.05 -6.75 -3.71
C GLU A 87 -7.77 -5.33 -4.22
N ILE A 88 -7.90 -4.32 -3.34
CA ILE A 88 -7.55 -2.93 -3.67
C ILE A 88 -6.07 -2.82 -4.04
N LEU A 89 -5.17 -3.39 -3.23
CA LEU A 89 -3.73 -3.39 -3.56
C LEU A 89 -3.44 -4.08 -4.89
N ASP A 90 -4.16 -5.16 -5.18
CA ASP A 90 -4.00 -5.88 -6.44
C ASP A 90 -4.44 -5.01 -7.62
N ALA A 91 -5.59 -4.34 -7.50
CA ALA A 91 -6.11 -3.44 -8.50
C ALA A 91 -5.20 -2.23 -8.77
N LEU A 92 -4.45 -1.74 -7.76
CA LEU A 92 -3.50 -0.64 -7.92
C LEU A 92 -2.22 -1.06 -8.66
N ARG A 93 -1.80 -2.33 -8.53
CA ARG A 93 -0.57 -2.83 -9.16
C ARG A 93 -0.69 -2.84 -10.69
N GLY A 94 0.33 -2.31 -11.37
CA GLY A 94 0.33 -2.16 -12.83
C GLY A 94 -0.42 -0.93 -13.35
N ARG A 95 -1.17 -0.21 -12.48
CA ARG A 95 -1.93 1.00 -12.85
C ARG A 95 -1.31 2.29 -12.33
N VAL A 96 -0.63 2.23 -11.19
CA VAL A 96 0.03 3.38 -10.58
C VAL A 96 1.50 3.10 -10.30
N SER A 97 2.29 4.16 -10.11
CA SER A 97 3.67 4.05 -9.65
C SER A 97 3.75 3.32 -8.31
N GLY A 98 4.80 2.55 -8.09
CA GLY A 98 5.07 1.93 -6.79
C GLY A 98 5.14 2.94 -5.63
N LEU A 99 5.45 4.20 -5.90
CA LEU A 99 5.41 5.28 -4.90
C LEU A 99 3.98 5.59 -4.42
N ALA A 100 2.97 5.28 -5.23
CA ALA A 100 1.56 5.49 -4.93
C ALA A 100 0.87 4.26 -4.33
N ILE A 101 1.61 3.17 -4.08
CA ILE A 101 1.07 1.94 -3.48
C ILE A 101 1.46 1.90 -2.00
N PRO A 102 0.50 2.00 -1.06
CA PRO A 102 0.76 1.89 0.37
C PRO A 102 1.06 0.44 0.78
N GLN A 103 1.55 0.26 2.00
CA GLN A 103 1.56 -1.05 2.65
C GLN A 103 0.21 -1.28 3.34
N LEU A 104 -0.50 -2.35 2.95
CA LEU A 104 -1.67 -2.81 3.71
C LEU A 104 -1.19 -3.48 4.98
N VAL A 105 -1.72 -3.06 6.12
CA VAL A 105 -1.33 -3.61 7.42
C VAL A 105 -2.55 -3.85 8.31
N VAL A 106 -2.45 -4.91 9.09
CA VAL A 106 -3.42 -5.27 10.13
C VAL A 106 -2.71 -5.24 11.48
N ASP A 107 -3.27 -4.53 12.44
CA ASP A 107 -2.85 -4.59 13.82
C ASP A 107 -3.54 -5.77 14.51
N LEU A 108 -2.76 -6.79 14.88
CA LEU A 108 -3.30 -7.99 15.50
C LEU A 108 -3.68 -7.75 16.96
N PRO A 109 -4.86 -8.22 17.40
CA PRO A 109 -5.29 -8.10 18.79
C PRO A 109 -4.34 -8.84 19.74
N GLY A 110 -4.42 -8.49 21.03
CA GLY A 110 -3.63 -9.15 22.08
C GLY A 110 -2.12 -8.89 22.01
N GLY A 111 -1.70 -7.77 21.38
CA GLY A 111 -0.28 -7.42 21.27
C GLY A 111 0.47 -8.19 20.17
N GLY A 112 -0.24 -8.79 19.22
CA GLY A 112 0.34 -9.56 18.12
C GLY A 112 1.14 -8.73 17.10
N GLY A 113 1.11 -7.39 17.24
CA GLY A 113 1.86 -6.47 16.41
C GLY A 113 1.23 -6.22 15.04
N LYS A 114 1.97 -5.54 14.21
CA LYS A 114 1.54 -5.10 12.87
C LYS A 114 1.98 -6.10 11.81
N VAL A 115 1.04 -6.66 11.06
CA VAL A 115 1.30 -7.61 9.97
C VAL A 115 1.00 -6.96 8.64
N THR A 116 1.98 -7.01 7.73
CA THR A 116 1.83 -6.53 6.34
C THR A 116 1.21 -7.61 5.48
N LEU A 117 0.21 -7.26 4.71
CA LEU A 117 -0.48 -8.13 3.75
C LEU A 117 -0.16 -7.71 2.32
N THR A 118 -0.02 -8.69 1.46
CA THR A 118 0.19 -8.49 0.01
C THR A 118 -0.58 -9.54 -0.77
N PRO A 119 -1.01 -9.24 -2.01
CA PRO A 119 -1.54 -10.28 -2.90
C PRO A 119 -0.52 -11.38 -3.12
N GLU A 120 -0.95 -12.63 -3.05
CA GLU A 120 -0.11 -13.79 -3.37
C GLU A 120 0.18 -13.83 -4.87
N ARG A 121 1.46 -13.72 -5.20
CA ARG A 121 1.93 -13.74 -6.60
C ARG A 121 2.69 -14.99 -6.97
N LEU A 122 3.23 -15.71 -6.01
CA LEU A 122 3.94 -16.97 -6.25
C LEU A 122 2.94 -18.10 -6.43
N VAL A 123 2.83 -18.59 -7.67
CA VAL A 123 1.87 -19.65 -8.05
C VAL A 123 2.46 -21.04 -7.82
N ARG A 124 3.75 -21.24 -8.17
CA ARG A 124 4.38 -22.56 -8.16
C ARG A 124 5.88 -22.48 -7.89
N ARG A 125 6.40 -23.53 -7.23
CA ARG A 125 7.83 -23.75 -6.99
C ARG A 125 8.23 -25.14 -7.48
N GLU A 126 9.18 -25.22 -8.41
CA GLU A 126 9.67 -26.48 -8.97
C GLU A 126 11.20 -26.43 -9.06
N GLY A 127 11.88 -27.09 -8.12
CA GLY A 127 13.32 -26.97 -8.02
C GLY A 127 13.76 -25.51 -7.87
N ARG A 128 14.52 -25.00 -8.86
CA ARG A 128 14.93 -23.59 -8.93
C ARG A 128 13.93 -22.68 -9.65
N ALA A 129 12.94 -23.22 -10.31
CA ALA A 129 11.93 -22.44 -11.00
C ALA A 129 10.88 -21.89 -10.03
N ARG A 130 10.50 -20.63 -10.22
CA ARG A 130 9.46 -19.91 -9.51
C ARG A 130 8.50 -19.33 -10.52
N THR A 131 7.26 -19.77 -10.51
CA THR A 131 6.22 -19.23 -11.38
C THR A 131 5.44 -18.17 -10.62
N PHE A 132 5.41 -16.97 -11.17
CA PHE A 132 4.71 -15.82 -10.60
C PHE A 132 3.58 -15.39 -11.52
N ARG A 133 2.49 -14.89 -10.92
CA ARG A 133 1.41 -14.22 -11.64
C ARG A 133 1.66 -12.72 -11.66
N SER A 134 1.70 -12.14 -12.87
CA SER A 134 1.86 -10.70 -13.07
C SER A 134 0.61 -9.93 -12.64
N ALA A 135 0.69 -8.60 -12.62
CA ALA A 135 -0.47 -7.74 -12.36
C ALA A 135 -1.55 -7.86 -13.45
N THR A 136 -1.18 -8.29 -14.65
CA THR A 136 -2.10 -8.54 -15.78
C THR A 136 -2.71 -9.95 -15.76
N GLY A 137 -2.33 -10.79 -14.79
CA GLY A 137 -2.82 -12.17 -14.63
C GLY A 137 -2.00 -13.23 -15.35
N GLU A 138 -0.99 -12.85 -16.16
CA GLU A 138 -0.13 -13.77 -16.88
C GLU A 138 0.88 -14.45 -15.95
N GLU A 139 1.22 -15.70 -16.24
CA GLU A 139 2.21 -16.45 -15.49
C GLU A 139 3.59 -16.37 -16.15
N HIS A 140 4.60 -16.03 -15.35
CA HIS A 140 5.99 -15.93 -15.78
C HIS A 140 6.88 -16.76 -14.86
N THR A 141 7.82 -17.48 -15.45
CA THR A 141 8.78 -18.28 -14.68
C THR A 141 10.12 -17.56 -14.56
N TYR A 142 10.56 -17.40 -13.34
CA TYR A 142 11.91 -16.97 -12.98
C TYR A 142 12.69 -18.17 -12.46
N VAL A 143 13.93 -18.34 -12.91
CA VAL A 143 14.81 -19.43 -12.45
C VAL A 143 15.86 -18.85 -11.51
N ASP A 144 15.88 -19.33 -10.27
CA ASP A 144 16.90 -18.96 -9.29
C ASP A 144 18.29 -19.39 -9.79
N PRO A 145 19.36 -18.62 -9.51
CA PRO A 145 20.71 -19.00 -9.87
C PRO A 145 21.14 -20.33 -9.20
N ASP A 146 22.08 -21.02 -9.81
CA ASP A 146 22.65 -22.22 -9.20
C ASP A 146 23.49 -21.81 -7.97
N PRO A 147 23.24 -22.38 -6.77
CA PRO A 147 24.07 -22.11 -5.60
C PRO A 147 25.55 -22.43 -5.79
N ALA A 148 25.88 -23.32 -6.75
CA ALA A 148 27.25 -23.66 -7.10
C ALA A 148 27.92 -22.60 -8.01
N GLU A 149 27.15 -21.72 -8.64
CA GLU A 149 27.69 -20.58 -9.40
C GLU A 149 28.34 -19.58 -8.43
N ARG A 150 29.63 -19.38 -8.59
CA ARG A 150 30.36 -18.41 -7.76
C ARG A 150 29.94 -16.98 -8.14
N PRO A 151 29.70 -16.10 -7.15
CA PRO A 151 29.47 -14.70 -7.45
C PRO A 151 30.68 -14.12 -8.18
N LEU A 152 30.42 -13.27 -9.18
CA LEU A 152 31.49 -12.50 -9.84
C LEU A 152 32.27 -11.74 -8.77
N ARG A 153 33.55 -12.08 -8.58
CA ARG A 153 34.44 -11.30 -7.72
C ARG A 153 34.63 -9.94 -8.37
N LYS A 154 34.23 -8.88 -7.67
CA LYS A 154 34.58 -7.50 -8.03
C LYS A 154 36.04 -7.26 -7.70
#